data_a1e98821202a5da5d225a06fc80f10a5
#
_entry.id   a1e98821202a5da5d225a06fc80f10a5
#
_cell.length_a   1.000
_cell.length_b   1.000
_cell.length_c   1.000
_cell.angle_alpha   90.00
_cell.angle_beta   90.00
_cell.angle_gamma   90.00
#
_symmetry.space_group_name_H-M   'P 1'
#
loop_
_entity.id
_entity.type
_entity.pdbx_description
1 polymer ?
#
loop_
_entity_poly.entity_id
_entity_poly.type
_entity_poly.pdbx_seq_one_letter_code
_entity_poly.pdbx_strand_id
1 'polypeptide(L)'
;MIYIGDLPAGEYEVALKPISGYRTPLSATDVRVKDKVEYVAIDDISLLIKTEAEIDAEAEDSAEANTDGDDTEIRQTSGVSKTGVLGIDVSKWQKEIDWDKVKNEGVDFAIIRCGYRGSVTGSLVEDPYFEQNIKGARAAGIKVGVYFFTQAVNEVEAVEEASMVISLVRDYELQYPVFIDTEGAGGNGRADSLNVEERTAVCEAFCTTVKNAGLEAGVYASRNWYNNKLTASTLESYAIWLAEYRSVPLYQGYYQMWQYTSKGKINGINGNVDLNVSYRK
;
A
#
# COMPACT_ATOMS: atom_id res chain seq x y z
N MET A 1 -20.24 14.35 -16.74
CA MET A 1 -21.48 15.13 -16.47
C MET A 1 -21.72 15.11 -14.98
N ILE A 2 -21.73 16.28 -14.32
CA ILE A 2 -21.91 16.40 -12.88
C ILE A 2 -23.31 16.95 -12.63
N TYR A 3 -24.10 16.26 -11.79
CA TYR A 3 -25.40 16.74 -11.33
C TYR A 3 -25.21 17.59 -10.08
N ILE A 4 -25.60 18.87 -10.14
CA ILE A 4 -25.37 19.81 -9.03
C ILE A 4 -26.61 19.91 -8.10
N GLY A 5 -27.71 19.26 -8.43
CA GLY A 5 -28.96 19.31 -7.68
C GLY A 5 -29.95 20.37 -8.22
N ASP A 6 -31.11 20.49 -7.55
CA ASP A 6 -32.16 21.43 -7.93
C ASP A 6 -31.80 22.84 -7.44
N LEU A 7 -31.22 23.65 -8.32
CA LEU A 7 -30.93 25.04 -8.07
C LEU A 7 -32.13 25.90 -8.53
N PRO A 8 -32.53 26.96 -7.79
CA PRO A 8 -33.47 27.95 -8.26
C PRO A 8 -32.98 28.61 -9.56
N ALA A 9 -33.92 29.13 -10.39
CA ALA A 9 -33.50 29.87 -11.55
C ALA A 9 -32.62 31.07 -11.20
N GLY A 10 -31.46 31.21 -11.84
CA GLY A 10 -30.47 32.25 -11.53
C GLY A 10 -29.20 32.12 -12.35
N GLU A 11 -28.29 33.04 -12.11
CA GLU A 11 -26.92 32.98 -12.62
C GLU A 11 -26.02 32.47 -11.50
N TYR A 12 -25.21 31.46 -11.81
CA TYR A 12 -24.32 30.78 -10.83
C TYR A 12 -22.89 30.74 -11.37
N GLU A 13 -21.97 31.05 -10.50
CA GLU A 13 -20.56 30.75 -10.75
C GLU A 13 -20.27 29.34 -10.20
N VAL A 14 -19.86 28.43 -11.07
CA VAL A 14 -19.42 27.10 -10.67
C VAL A 14 -17.92 27.09 -10.58
N ALA A 15 -17.40 27.06 -9.35
CA ALA A 15 -15.99 26.87 -9.09
C ALA A 15 -15.73 25.47 -8.56
N LEU A 16 -14.78 24.77 -9.16
CA LEU A 16 -14.29 23.51 -8.58
C LEU A 16 -13.40 23.83 -7.40
N LYS A 17 -13.76 23.31 -6.23
CA LYS A 17 -12.85 23.35 -5.06
C LYS A 17 -11.59 22.57 -5.42
N PRO A 18 -10.38 23.09 -5.10
CA PRO A 18 -9.18 22.30 -5.19
C PRO A 18 -9.36 21.02 -4.39
N ILE A 19 -9.27 19.88 -5.06
CA ILE A 19 -9.27 18.56 -4.45
C ILE A 19 -7.85 18.03 -4.62
N SER A 20 -7.24 17.59 -3.52
CA SER A 20 -5.92 16.98 -3.56
C SER A 20 -5.90 15.84 -4.59
N GLY A 21 -4.89 15.78 -5.45
CA GLY A 21 -4.81 14.83 -6.56
C GLY A 21 -5.47 15.23 -7.87
N TYR A 22 -6.15 16.39 -7.91
CA TYR A 22 -6.75 16.91 -9.14
C TYR A 22 -6.16 18.28 -9.48
N ARG A 23 -5.98 18.52 -10.80
CA ARG A 23 -5.66 19.86 -11.27
C ARG A 23 -6.95 20.69 -11.25
N THR A 24 -6.90 21.85 -10.63
CA THR A 24 -8.02 22.79 -10.66
C THR A 24 -8.02 23.49 -12.02
N PRO A 25 -9.16 23.53 -12.76
CA PRO A 25 -9.23 24.30 -13.99
C PRO A 25 -8.91 25.77 -13.73
N LEU A 26 -8.22 26.41 -14.68
CA LEU A 26 -7.81 27.81 -14.59
C LEU A 26 -8.96 28.81 -14.79
N SER A 27 -10.16 28.35 -15.12
CA SER A 27 -11.31 29.21 -15.37
C SER A 27 -12.59 28.68 -14.75
N ALA A 28 -13.34 29.55 -14.09
CA ALA A 28 -14.72 29.28 -13.70
C ALA A 28 -15.59 29.30 -14.97
N THR A 29 -16.56 28.40 -15.05
CA THR A 29 -17.55 28.40 -16.13
C THR A 29 -18.84 28.99 -15.56
N ASP A 30 -19.31 30.07 -16.17
CA ASP A 30 -20.60 30.68 -15.84
C ASP A 30 -21.73 29.74 -16.26
N VAL A 31 -22.57 29.39 -15.32
CA VAL A 31 -23.72 28.51 -15.54
C VAL A 31 -24.99 29.28 -15.32
N ARG A 32 -25.86 29.29 -16.31
CA ARG A 32 -27.21 29.85 -16.22
C ARG A 32 -28.24 28.77 -16.07
N VAL A 33 -28.96 28.77 -14.96
CA VAL A 33 -30.08 27.87 -14.73
C VAL A 33 -31.38 28.58 -15.17
N LYS A 34 -32.05 28.02 -16.18
CA LYS A 34 -33.36 28.46 -16.66
C LYS A 34 -34.37 27.36 -16.32
N ASP A 35 -35.31 27.68 -15.47
CA ASP A 35 -36.55 26.93 -15.20
C ASP A 35 -36.45 25.45 -14.78
N LYS A 36 -35.37 24.75 -14.95
CA LYS A 36 -35.03 23.40 -14.40
C LYS A 36 -33.57 23.07 -14.64
N VAL A 37 -33.10 22.04 -13.93
CA VAL A 37 -31.75 21.51 -13.91
C VAL A 37 -31.10 21.51 -15.32
N GLU A 38 -30.08 22.32 -15.51
CA GLU A 38 -29.21 22.23 -16.66
C GLU A 38 -27.93 21.46 -16.31
N TYR A 39 -27.53 20.58 -17.20
CA TYR A 39 -26.30 19.82 -17.05
C TYR A 39 -25.12 20.70 -17.49
N VAL A 40 -24.13 20.82 -16.62
CA VAL A 40 -22.87 21.46 -16.95
C VAL A 40 -21.94 20.39 -17.51
N ALA A 41 -21.60 20.50 -18.78
CA ALA A 41 -20.53 19.71 -19.36
C ALA A 41 -19.20 20.39 -18.99
N ILE A 42 -18.40 19.70 -18.19
CA ILE A 42 -17.00 20.08 -18.03
C ILE A 42 -16.26 19.40 -19.17
N ASP A 43 -15.83 20.20 -20.13
CA ASP A 43 -15.01 19.71 -21.23
C ASP A 43 -13.68 19.23 -20.63
N ASP A 44 -13.42 17.94 -20.79
CA ASP A 44 -12.16 17.29 -20.45
C ASP A 44 -11.83 17.11 -18.95
N ILE A 45 -12.61 16.28 -18.27
CA ILE A 45 -12.28 15.79 -16.90
C ILE A 45 -10.90 15.09 -16.85
N SER A 46 -10.42 14.56 -17.97
CA SER A 46 -9.11 13.90 -18.03
C SER A 46 -7.93 14.82 -17.69
N LEU A 47 -8.10 16.14 -17.88
CA LEU A 47 -7.10 17.13 -17.50
C LEU A 47 -7.10 17.46 -15.99
N LEU A 48 -8.13 17.06 -15.26
CA LEU A 48 -8.29 17.32 -13.83
C LEU A 48 -7.70 16.23 -12.95
N ILE A 49 -7.52 15.04 -13.50
CA ILE A 49 -6.98 13.89 -12.77
C ILE A 49 -5.47 13.88 -12.96
N LYS A 50 -4.72 13.92 -11.87
CA LYS A 50 -3.28 13.62 -11.94
C LYS A 50 -3.11 12.25 -12.56
N THR A 51 -2.18 12.10 -13.48
CA THR A 51 -1.84 10.80 -14.04
C THR A 51 -1.32 9.87 -12.92
N GLU A 52 -1.49 8.58 -13.09
CA GLU A 52 -0.93 7.57 -12.17
C GLU A 52 0.55 7.83 -11.90
N ALA A 53 1.30 8.25 -12.91
CA ALA A 53 2.71 8.60 -12.78
C ALA A 53 2.96 9.83 -11.87
N GLU A 54 2.07 10.83 -11.87
CA GLU A 54 2.18 12.00 -10.99
C GLU A 54 1.81 11.66 -9.55
N ILE A 55 0.85 10.75 -9.35
CA ILE A 55 0.46 10.24 -8.02
C ILE A 55 1.56 9.33 -7.47
N ASP A 56 2.17 8.54 -8.31
CA ASP A 56 3.22 7.60 -7.95
C ASP A 56 4.55 8.27 -7.66
N ALA A 57 4.92 9.33 -8.42
CA ALA A 57 6.12 10.12 -8.13
C ALA A 57 6.04 10.78 -6.75
N GLU A 58 4.85 11.17 -6.29
CA GLU A 58 4.63 11.69 -4.94
C GLU A 58 4.73 10.60 -3.86
N ALA A 59 4.47 9.34 -4.21
CA ALA A 59 4.63 8.20 -3.31
C ALA A 59 6.09 7.68 -3.27
N GLU A 60 6.83 7.80 -4.37
CA GLU A 60 8.24 7.37 -4.45
C GLU A 60 9.18 8.23 -3.60
N ASP A 61 8.98 9.55 -3.59
CA ASP A 61 9.74 10.45 -2.71
C ASP A 61 9.56 10.12 -1.22
N SER A 62 8.51 9.36 -0.88
CA SER A 62 8.18 9.00 0.49
C SER A 62 8.83 7.72 0.96
N ALA A 63 8.98 6.73 0.11
CA ALA A 63 9.60 5.44 0.45
C ALA A 63 11.10 5.57 0.73
N GLU A 64 11.78 6.53 0.06
CA GLU A 64 13.20 6.82 0.31
C GLU A 64 13.46 7.57 1.63
N ALA A 65 12.45 8.29 2.17
CA ALA A 65 12.60 9.07 3.40
C ALA A 65 12.55 8.25 4.69
N ASN A 66 12.11 6.99 4.64
CA ASN A 66 11.98 6.11 5.82
C ASN A 66 13.22 5.25 6.11
N THR A 67 14.32 5.46 5.43
CA THR A 67 15.57 4.73 5.69
C THR A 67 16.22 5.19 7.00
N ASP A 68 15.73 4.68 8.11
CA ASP A 68 16.41 4.73 9.41
C ASP A 68 17.58 3.73 9.41
N GLY A 69 18.66 4.08 8.76
CA GLY A 69 19.86 3.28 8.92
C GLY A 69 20.75 3.20 7.70
N ASP A 70 22.02 3.08 7.98
CA ASP A 70 23.12 2.86 7.07
C ASP A 70 22.85 1.69 6.09
N ASP A 71 22.28 2.03 4.94
CA ASP A 71 21.95 1.11 3.87
C ASP A 71 23.23 0.80 3.05
N THR A 72 24.20 0.17 3.70
CA THR A 72 25.29 -0.45 2.98
C THR A 72 24.75 -1.60 2.14
N GLU A 73 25.08 -1.63 0.85
CA GLU A 73 24.74 -2.72 -0.08
C GLU A 73 24.96 -4.08 0.58
N ILE A 74 23.89 -4.69 1.09
CA ILE A 74 23.95 -6.07 1.54
C ILE A 74 23.80 -6.93 0.29
N ARG A 75 24.92 -7.23 -0.35
CA ARG A 75 24.96 -8.35 -1.29
C ARG A 75 24.51 -9.57 -0.52
N GLN A 76 23.51 -10.26 -1.09
CA GLN A 76 23.06 -11.56 -0.64
C GLN A 76 24.25 -12.31 -0.05
N THR A 77 24.32 -12.51 1.24
CA THR A 77 24.94 -13.71 1.78
C THR A 77 25.28 -13.64 3.25
N SER A 78 25.22 -14.77 3.87
CA SER A 78 26.17 -15.29 4.88
C SER A 78 26.39 -14.43 6.15
N GLY A 79 25.33 -13.93 6.78
CA GLY A 79 25.50 -13.22 8.06
C GLY A 79 24.22 -13.11 8.89
N VAL A 80 23.05 -13.15 8.27
CA VAL A 80 21.77 -13.21 8.97
C VAL A 80 21.63 -14.61 9.52
N SER A 81 21.37 -14.76 10.83
CA SER A 81 21.07 -16.05 11.44
C SER A 81 19.77 -16.59 10.80
N LYS A 82 19.91 -17.30 9.69
CA LYS A 82 18.81 -17.75 8.84
C LYS A 82 18.21 -19.05 9.39
N THR A 83 17.53 -18.97 10.52
CA THR A 83 16.63 -20.03 10.94
C THR A 83 15.24 -19.89 10.32
N GLY A 84 15.02 -18.86 9.49
CA GLY A 84 13.76 -18.55 8.83
C GLY A 84 13.74 -18.89 7.35
N VAL A 85 12.60 -18.68 6.73
CA VAL A 85 12.30 -18.95 5.31
C VAL A 85 12.50 -17.67 4.50
N LEU A 86 13.24 -17.76 3.39
CA LEU A 86 13.49 -16.61 2.51
C LEU A 86 12.26 -16.25 1.68
N GLY A 87 11.93 -14.99 1.65
CA GLY A 87 10.89 -14.42 0.79
C GLY A 87 11.24 -13.06 0.23
N ILE A 88 10.35 -12.59 -0.60
CA ILE A 88 10.41 -11.25 -1.20
C ILE A 88 9.07 -10.55 -1.01
N ASP A 89 9.05 -9.23 -1.12
CA ASP A 89 7.82 -8.52 -1.42
C ASP A 89 7.97 -7.70 -2.69
N VAL A 90 6.86 -7.59 -3.43
CA VAL A 90 6.85 -7.04 -4.78
C VAL A 90 5.58 -6.25 -5.06
N SER A 91 5.70 -5.32 -5.99
CA SER A 91 4.61 -4.49 -6.49
C SER A 91 4.82 -4.21 -7.98
N LYS A 92 4.12 -3.24 -8.52
CA LYS A 92 4.32 -2.76 -9.89
C LYS A 92 5.76 -2.31 -10.19
N TRP A 93 6.54 -1.97 -9.17
CA TRP A 93 7.91 -1.47 -9.33
C TRP A 93 8.88 -2.51 -9.86
N GLN A 94 8.65 -3.78 -9.57
CA GLN A 94 9.46 -4.88 -10.10
C GLN A 94 9.05 -5.25 -11.54
N LYS A 95 7.92 -4.72 -12.05
CA LYS A 95 7.41 -4.98 -13.43
C LYS A 95 7.30 -6.47 -13.71
N GLU A 96 7.78 -6.91 -14.87
CA GLU A 96 7.78 -8.31 -15.28
C GLU A 96 8.78 -9.14 -14.46
N ILE A 97 8.28 -10.21 -13.85
CA ILE A 97 9.06 -11.13 -13.01
C ILE A 97 9.06 -12.52 -13.63
N ASP A 98 10.24 -13.11 -13.77
CA ASP A 98 10.44 -14.52 -14.11
C ASP A 98 10.40 -15.36 -12.83
N TRP A 99 9.20 -15.78 -12.45
CA TRP A 99 8.94 -16.47 -11.18
C TRP A 99 9.64 -17.83 -11.06
N ASP A 100 9.92 -18.52 -12.18
CA ASP A 100 10.68 -19.78 -12.16
C ASP A 100 12.13 -19.51 -11.75
N LYS A 101 12.74 -18.44 -12.25
CA LYS A 101 14.08 -18.02 -11.79
C LYS A 101 14.07 -17.59 -10.33
N VAL A 102 13.07 -16.83 -9.90
CA VAL A 102 12.92 -16.42 -8.50
C VAL A 102 12.84 -17.65 -7.58
N LYS A 103 12.05 -18.66 -7.96
CA LYS A 103 11.97 -19.92 -7.20
C LYS A 103 13.30 -20.66 -7.13
N ASN A 104 14.05 -20.68 -8.22
CA ASN A 104 15.35 -21.33 -8.29
C ASN A 104 16.44 -20.66 -7.43
N GLU A 105 16.25 -19.39 -7.07
CA GLU A 105 17.10 -18.66 -6.09
C GLU A 105 16.77 -19.03 -4.63
N GLY A 106 15.81 -19.91 -4.40
CA GLY A 106 15.43 -20.39 -3.07
C GLY A 106 14.40 -19.50 -2.37
N VAL A 107 13.70 -18.65 -3.11
CA VAL A 107 12.57 -17.88 -2.59
C VAL A 107 11.37 -18.80 -2.39
N ASP A 108 10.88 -18.90 -1.17
CA ASP A 108 9.78 -19.77 -0.81
C ASP A 108 8.43 -19.05 -0.66
N PHE A 109 8.46 -17.74 -0.40
CA PHE A 109 7.23 -16.96 -0.32
C PHE A 109 7.39 -15.56 -0.94
N ALA A 110 6.26 -14.99 -1.34
CA ALA A 110 6.16 -13.62 -1.81
C ALA A 110 4.95 -12.93 -1.17
N ILE A 111 5.15 -11.69 -0.70
CA ILE A 111 4.07 -10.81 -0.28
C ILE A 111 3.84 -9.79 -1.40
N ILE A 112 2.67 -9.84 -2.03
CA ILE A 112 2.40 -9.13 -3.28
C ILE A 112 1.48 -7.96 -3.00
N ARG A 113 1.86 -6.75 -3.43
CA ARG A 113 0.96 -5.60 -3.31
C ARG A 113 -0.29 -5.85 -4.14
N CYS A 114 -1.44 -5.87 -3.48
CA CYS A 114 -2.72 -5.99 -4.19
C CYS A 114 -3.33 -4.64 -4.55
N GLY A 115 -2.98 -3.58 -3.82
CA GLY A 115 -3.47 -2.24 -4.08
C GLY A 115 -2.93 -1.23 -3.10
N TYR A 116 -3.39 -0.01 -3.27
CA TYR A 116 -3.03 1.11 -2.40
C TYR A 116 -4.14 2.17 -2.37
N ARG A 117 -4.15 2.99 -1.33
CA ARG A 117 -4.93 4.23 -1.33
C ARG A 117 -4.01 5.38 -1.73
N GLY A 118 -4.43 6.18 -2.69
CA GLY A 118 -3.67 7.34 -3.16
C GLY A 118 -3.38 8.34 -2.03
N SER A 119 -2.12 8.69 -1.87
CA SER A 119 -1.65 9.60 -0.79
C SER A 119 -2.20 11.01 -0.89
N VAL A 120 -2.66 11.41 -2.07
CA VAL A 120 -3.23 12.74 -2.35
C VAL A 120 -4.73 12.66 -2.58
N THR A 121 -5.18 11.74 -3.43
CA THR A 121 -6.60 11.63 -3.83
C THR A 121 -7.46 10.86 -2.84
N GLY A 122 -6.87 9.93 -2.08
CA GLY A 122 -7.60 8.98 -1.24
C GLY A 122 -8.36 7.90 -2.05
N SER A 123 -8.12 7.81 -3.36
CA SER A 123 -8.75 6.81 -4.21
C SER A 123 -8.15 5.43 -3.94
N LEU A 124 -8.99 4.41 -3.98
CA LEU A 124 -8.54 3.02 -3.95
C LEU A 124 -8.07 2.61 -5.36
N VAL A 125 -6.88 2.05 -5.44
CA VAL A 125 -6.26 1.64 -6.70
C VAL A 125 -5.73 0.22 -6.57
N GLU A 126 -6.06 -0.65 -7.52
CA GLU A 126 -5.46 -1.97 -7.66
C GLU A 126 -4.03 -1.84 -8.20
N ASP A 127 -3.10 -2.63 -7.68
CA ASP A 127 -1.77 -2.68 -8.27
C ASP A 127 -1.85 -3.33 -9.67
N PRO A 128 -1.39 -2.65 -10.73
CA PRO A 128 -1.56 -3.13 -12.11
C PRO A 128 -0.83 -4.44 -12.41
N TYR A 129 0.10 -4.86 -11.55
CA TYR A 129 0.81 -6.14 -11.67
C TYR A 129 0.30 -7.20 -10.67
N PHE A 130 -0.70 -6.89 -9.84
CA PHE A 130 -1.19 -7.81 -8.81
C PHE A 130 -1.59 -9.16 -9.38
N GLU A 131 -2.50 -9.16 -10.34
CA GLU A 131 -3.04 -10.41 -10.91
C GLU A 131 -1.95 -11.25 -11.58
N GLN A 132 -1.05 -10.60 -12.32
CA GLN A 132 0.08 -11.27 -12.96
C GLN A 132 1.04 -11.87 -11.94
N ASN A 133 1.40 -11.11 -10.90
CA ASN A 133 2.34 -11.52 -9.88
C ASN A 133 1.80 -12.69 -9.04
N ILE A 134 0.55 -12.60 -8.57
CA ILE A 134 -0.01 -13.67 -7.73
C ILE A 134 -0.19 -14.97 -8.52
N LYS A 135 -0.59 -14.90 -9.79
CA LYS A 135 -0.68 -16.07 -10.66
C LYS A 135 0.68 -16.68 -10.96
N GLY A 136 1.67 -15.84 -11.29
CA GLY A 136 3.04 -16.28 -11.58
C GLY A 136 3.73 -16.92 -10.40
N ALA A 137 3.68 -16.29 -9.22
CA ALA A 137 4.26 -16.83 -8.00
C ALA A 137 3.65 -18.20 -7.63
N ARG A 138 2.33 -18.32 -7.67
CA ARG A 138 1.64 -19.58 -7.38
C ARG A 138 1.95 -20.67 -8.39
N ALA A 139 2.03 -20.35 -9.68
CA ALA A 139 2.39 -21.29 -10.73
C ALA A 139 3.81 -21.85 -10.54
N ALA A 140 4.75 -21.02 -10.06
CA ALA A 140 6.11 -21.44 -9.71
C ALA A 140 6.22 -22.17 -8.35
N GLY A 141 5.10 -22.38 -7.64
CA GLY A 141 5.09 -23.04 -6.34
C GLY A 141 5.66 -22.20 -5.21
N ILE A 142 5.59 -20.86 -5.34
CA ILE A 142 5.92 -19.89 -4.28
C ILE A 142 4.65 -19.63 -3.47
N LYS A 143 4.75 -19.71 -2.14
CA LYS A 143 3.65 -19.39 -1.23
C LYS A 143 3.36 -17.88 -1.29
N VAL A 144 2.09 -17.49 -1.23
CA VAL A 144 1.72 -16.09 -1.38
C VAL A 144 0.95 -15.54 -0.19
N GLY A 145 1.22 -14.29 0.13
CA GLY A 145 0.41 -13.38 0.88
C GLY A 145 0.26 -12.08 0.11
N VAL A 146 -0.46 -11.12 0.66
CA VAL A 146 -0.65 -9.83 0.00
C VAL A 146 -0.47 -8.68 0.97
N TYR A 147 -0.18 -7.49 0.44
CA TYR A 147 -0.22 -6.27 1.22
C TYR A 147 -0.98 -5.15 0.49
N PHE A 148 -1.51 -4.23 1.27
CA PHE A 148 -2.17 -3.03 0.80
C PHE A 148 -1.51 -1.82 1.45
N PHE A 149 -0.98 -0.90 0.64
CA PHE A 149 -0.40 0.34 1.12
C PHE A 149 -1.50 1.32 1.52
N THR A 150 -1.61 1.59 2.83
CA THR A 150 -2.68 2.41 3.38
C THR A 150 -2.34 3.89 3.39
N GLN A 151 -3.35 4.68 3.07
CA GLN A 151 -3.43 6.10 3.35
C GLN A 151 -4.80 6.44 3.96
N ALA A 152 -5.43 5.47 4.62
CA ALA A 152 -6.65 5.67 5.38
C ALA A 152 -6.42 6.65 6.53
N VAL A 153 -7.35 7.58 6.73
CA VAL A 153 -7.30 8.60 7.78
C VAL A 153 -8.29 8.32 8.93
N ASN A 154 -9.05 7.25 8.82
CA ASN A 154 -9.99 6.77 9.83
C ASN A 154 -10.35 5.30 9.59
N GLU A 155 -11.09 4.70 10.52
CA GLU A 155 -11.48 3.29 10.50
C GLU A 155 -12.43 2.95 9.34
N VAL A 156 -13.26 3.89 8.89
CA VAL A 156 -14.17 3.67 7.75
C VAL A 156 -13.36 3.44 6.48
N GLU A 157 -12.38 4.29 6.22
CA GLU A 157 -11.49 4.13 5.07
C GLU A 157 -10.67 2.84 5.16
N ALA A 158 -10.23 2.45 6.36
CA ALA A 158 -9.54 1.18 6.57
C ALA A 158 -10.43 -0.04 6.24
N VAL A 159 -11.72 0.02 6.57
CA VAL A 159 -12.69 -1.02 6.21
C VAL A 159 -12.92 -1.05 4.69
N GLU A 160 -12.93 0.09 4.01
CA GLU A 160 -13.00 0.15 2.54
C GLU A 160 -11.79 -0.53 1.90
N GLU A 161 -10.57 -0.23 2.39
CA GLU A 161 -9.33 -0.86 1.93
C GLU A 161 -9.37 -2.38 2.12
N ALA A 162 -9.71 -2.84 3.33
CA ALA A 162 -9.84 -4.26 3.63
C ALA A 162 -10.89 -4.96 2.74
N SER A 163 -12.01 -4.29 2.47
CA SER A 163 -13.09 -4.81 1.61
C SER A 163 -12.61 -4.98 0.16
N MET A 164 -11.83 -4.03 -0.36
CA MET A 164 -11.20 -4.16 -1.65
C MET A 164 -10.24 -5.35 -1.69
N VAL A 165 -9.36 -5.48 -0.70
CA VAL A 165 -8.41 -6.60 -0.61
C VAL A 165 -9.15 -7.94 -0.59
N ILE A 166 -10.15 -8.09 0.26
CA ILE A 166 -10.97 -9.32 0.36
C ILE A 166 -11.58 -9.68 -1.01
N SER A 167 -12.07 -8.68 -1.75
CA SER A 167 -12.60 -8.89 -3.10
C SER A 167 -11.54 -9.35 -4.08
N LEU A 168 -10.35 -8.77 -4.05
CA LEU A 168 -9.24 -9.09 -4.95
C LEU A 168 -8.68 -10.49 -4.71
N VAL A 169 -8.63 -10.94 -3.44
CA VAL A 169 -7.98 -12.21 -3.08
C VAL A 169 -8.94 -13.39 -3.00
N ARG A 170 -10.27 -13.19 -3.16
CA ARG A 170 -11.30 -14.22 -2.92
C ARG A 170 -11.10 -15.52 -3.71
N ASP A 171 -10.48 -15.44 -4.90
CA ASP A 171 -10.26 -16.58 -5.80
C ASP A 171 -8.84 -17.18 -5.63
N TYR A 172 -8.09 -16.70 -4.64
CA TYR A 172 -6.74 -17.17 -4.35
C TYR A 172 -6.65 -17.76 -2.95
N GLU A 173 -6.01 -18.92 -2.83
CA GLU A 173 -5.63 -19.47 -1.54
C GLU A 173 -4.32 -18.80 -1.09
N LEU A 174 -4.37 -18.08 0.02
CA LEU A 174 -3.21 -17.43 0.61
C LEU A 174 -2.60 -18.33 1.69
N GLN A 175 -1.27 -18.49 1.69
CA GLN A 175 -0.51 -19.21 2.73
C GLN A 175 0.17 -18.25 3.69
N TYR A 176 0.20 -16.97 3.36
CA TYR A 176 0.68 -15.87 4.18
C TYR A 176 -0.43 -14.84 4.41
N PRO A 177 -0.31 -14.01 5.45
CA PRO A 177 -1.34 -13.05 5.81
C PRO A 177 -1.63 -12.00 4.72
N VAL A 178 -2.75 -11.34 4.92
CA VAL A 178 -3.08 -10.05 4.33
C VAL A 178 -2.54 -8.97 5.25
N PHE A 179 -1.59 -8.16 4.77
CA PHE A 179 -0.98 -7.10 5.56
C PHE A 179 -1.54 -5.73 5.19
N ILE A 180 -1.86 -4.93 6.22
CA ILE A 180 -1.90 -3.49 6.05
C ILE A 180 -0.46 -2.97 6.14
N ASP A 181 -0.04 -2.23 5.13
CA ASP A 181 1.25 -1.56 5.08
C ASP A 181 1.08 -0.10 5.49
N THR A 182 1.58 0.23 6.70
CA THR A 182 1.48 1.57 7.27
C THR A 182 2.86 2.18 7.42
N GLU A 183 3.12 3.16 6.58
CA GLU A 183 4.37 3.90 6.52
C GLU A 183 4.15 5.34 6.02
N GLY A 184 5.18 6.17 6.06
CA GLY A 184 5.07 7.57 5.62
C GLY A 184 4.97 7.69 4.11
N ALA A 185 4.24 8.70 3.66
CA ALA A 185 4.13 9.08 2.26
C ALA A 185 4.85 10.42 1.98
N GLY A 186 6.13 10.53 2.39
CA GLY A 186 6.98 11.73 2.17
C GLY A 186 6.65 12.94 3.03
N GLY A 187 5.89 12.77 4.11
CA GLY A 187 5.50 13.87 5.01
C GLY A 187 4.33 14.71 4.49
N ASN A 188 3.81 14.39 3.31
CA ASN A 188 2.68 15.09 2.70
C ASN A 188 1.51 14.13 2.37
N GLY A 189 1.61 12.87 2.74
CA GLY A 189 0.53 11.91 2.58
C GLY A 189 -0.64 12.19 3.53
N ARG A 190 -1.84 11.73 3.13
CA ARG A 190 -3.08 11.93 3.90
C ARG A 190 -2.96 11.39 5.33
N ALA A 191 -2.33 10.23 5.49
CA ALA A 191 -2.18 9.56 6.77
C ALA A 191 -0.95 10.00 7.56
N ASP A 192 -0.05 10.83 7.01
CA ASP A 192 1.21 11.20 7.69
C ASP A 192 0.98 11.99 8.98
N SER A 193 -0.12 12.75 9.05
CA SER A 193 -0.47 13.59 10.21
C SER A 193 -1.19 12.84 11.33
N LEU A 194 -1.56 11.56 11.12
CA LEU A 194 -2.27 10.77 12.14
C LEU A 194 -1.42 10.63 13.41
N ASN A 195 -2.07 10.77 14.55
CA ASN A 195 -1.45 10.44 15.83
C ASN A 195 -1.39 8.91 16.05
N VAL A 196 -0.80 8.47 17.16
CA VAL A 196 -0.58 7.07 17.49
C VAL A 196 -1.91 6.30 17.60
N GLU A 197 -2.89 6.88 18.29
CA GLU A 197 -4.20 6.26 18.52
C GLU A 197 -4.98 6.10 17.22
N GLU A 198 -5.05 7.15 16.41
CA GLU A 198 -5.75 7.15 15.12
C GLU A 198 -5.14 6.13 14.16
N ARG A 199 -3.81 6.10 14.05
CA ARG A 199 -3.10 5.16 13.18
C ARG A 199 -3.28 3.72 13.63
N THR A 200 -3.24 3.49 14.94
CA THR A 200 -3.47 2.15 15.49
C THR A 200 -4.90 1.69 15.23
N ALA A 201 -5.89 2.58 15.42
CA ALA A 201 -7.29 2.27 15.12
C ALA A 201 -7.52 1.92 13.64
N VAL A 202 -6.85 2.62 12.71
CA VAL A 202 -6.86 2.27 11.27
C VAL A 202 -6.34 0.85 11.05
N CYS A 203 -5.19 0.49 11.64
CA CYS A 203 -4.62 -0.85 11.51
C CYS A 203 -5.55 -1.92 12.11
N GLU A 204 -6.13 -1.66 13.28
CA GLU A 204 -7.06 -2.59 13.94
C GLU A 204 -8.35 -2.79 13.13
N ALA A 205 -8.93 -1.73 12.56
CA ALA A 205 -10.12 -1.79 11.73
C ALA A 205 -9.89 -2.62 10.46
N PHE A 206 -8.78 -2.40 9.77
CA PHE A 206 -8.38 -3.20 8.61
C PHE A 206 -8.21 -4.67 8.99
N CYS A 207 -7.38 -4.96 9.99
CA CYS A 207 -7.06 -6.32 10.40
C CYS A 207 -8.30 -7.07 10.92
N THR A 208 -9.17 -6.40 11.66
CA THR A 208 -10.44 -6.98 12.14
C THR A 208 -11.35 -7.36 10.97
N THR A 209 -11.46 -6.48 9.97
CA THR A 209 -12.27 -6.72 8.78
C THR A 209 -11.76 -7.93 7.99
N VAL A 210 -10.45 -8.02 7.79
CA VAL A 210 -9.79 -9.16 7.13
C VAL A 210 -10.02 -10.46 7.90
N LYS A 211 -9.85 -10.45 9.22
CA LYS A 211 -10.11 -11.64 10.08
C LYS A 211 -11.56 -12.09 10.04
N ASN A 212 -12.51 -11.15 10.04
CA ASN A 212 -13.93 -11.46 9.95
C ASN A 212 -14.31 -12.12 8.62
N ALA A 213 -13.53 -11.89 7.56
CA ALA A 213 -13.68 -12.58 6.28
C ALA A 213 -13.00 -13.97 6.25
N GLY A 214 -12.43 -14.43 7.37
CA GLY A 214 -11.79 -15.75 7.50
C GLY A 214 -10.33 -15.78 7.00
N LEU A 215 -9.72 -14.63 6.76
CA LEU A 215 -8.33 -14.52 6.35
C LEU A 215 -7.43 -14.20 7.54
N GLU A 216 -6.16 -14.55 7.45
CA GLU A 216 -5.17 -14.11 8.42
C GLU A 216 -4.73 -12.68 8.12
N ALA A 217 -4.71 -11.82 9.15
CA ALA A 217 -4.38 -10.41 9.02
C ALA A 217 -3.06 -10.09 9.71
N GLY A 218 -2.34 -9.10 9.18
CA GLY A 218 -1.11 -8.61 9.76
C GLY A 218 -0.88 -7.13 9.51
N VAL A 219 0.14 -6.60 10.17
CA VAL A 219 0.59 -5.22 10.04
C VAL A 219 2.04 -5.21 9.60
N TYR A 220 2.35 -4.42 8.59
CA TYR A 220 3.73 -4.07 8.23
C TYR A 220 4.01 -2.64 8.68
N ALA A 221 5.14 -2.45 9.32
CA ALA A 221 5.69 -1.14 9.65
C ALA A 221 7.19 -1.21 9.92
N SER A 222 7.86 -0.06 9.85
CA SER A 222 9.25 0.04 10.27
C SER A 222 9.39 -0.06 11.80
N ARG A 223 10.61 -0.39 12.29
CA ARG A 223 10.93 -0.36 13.72
C ARG A 223 10.59 0.97 14.37
N ASN A 224 10.90 2.06 13.70
CA ASN A 224 10.57 3.41 14.21
C ASN A 224 9.06 3.60 14.37
N TRP A 225 8.28 3.08 13.45
CA TRP A 225 6.83 3.19 13.51
C TRP A 225 6.23 2.32 14.62
N TYR A 226 6.70 1.09 14.79
CA TYR A 226 6.27 0.25 15.91
C TYR A 226 6.61 0.86 17.28
N ASN A 227 7.75 1.55 17.38
CA ASN A 227 8.17 2.18 18.63
C ASN A 227 7.47 3.52 18.93
N ASN A 228 7.10 4.29 17.88
CA ASN A 228 6.76 5.71 18.08
C ASN A 228 5.46 6.14 17.40
N LYS A 229 4.89 5.35 16.50
CA LYS A 229 3.72 5.72 15.68
C LYS A 229 2.54 4.76 15.81
N LEU A 230 2.70 3.67 16.56
CA LEU A 230 1.70 2.63 16.79
C LEU A 230 1.68 2.23 18.27
N THR A 231 0.53 1.82 18.77
CA THR A 231 0.42 1.11 20.03
C THR A 231 0.66 -0.39 19.74
N ALA A 232 1.93 -0.77 19.63
CA ALA A 232 2.33 -2.10 19.17
C ALA A 232 1.67 -3.25 19.95
N SER A 233 1.46 -3.08 21.26
CA SER A 233 0.86 -4.10 22.13
C SER A 233 -0.56 -4.49 21.76
N THR A 234 -1.35 -3.59 21.15
CA THR A 234 -2.71 -3.90 20.71
C THR A 234 -2.72 -4.69 19.40
N LEU A 235 -1.64 -4.62 18.65
CA LEU A 235 -1.49 -5.26 17.35
C LEU A 235 -0.90 -6.68 17.42
N GLU A 236 -0.41 -7.13 18.59
CA GLU A 236 0.23 -8.45 18.76
C GLU A 236 -0.71 -9.65 18.49
N SER A 237 -2.02 -9.43 18.44
CA SER A 237 -3.00 -10.44 18.03
C SER A 237 -3.06 -10.70 16.52
N TYR A 238 -2.32 -9.91 15.74
CA TYR A 238 -2.16 -10.01 14.30
C TYR A 238 -0.73 -10.44 13.95
N ALA A 239 -0.49 -10.82 12.69
CA ALA A 239 0.85 -11.08 12.22
C ALA A 239 1.66 -9.78 12.14
N ILE A 240 2.85 -9.77 12.69
CA ILE A 240 3.75 -8.61 12.68
C ILE A 240 4.85 -8.81 11.64
N TRP A 241 4.93 -7.89 10.69
CA TRP A 241 5.96 -7.83 9.67
C TRP A 241 6.79 -6.56 9.89
N LEU A 242 7.98 -6.75 10.42
CA LEU A 242 8.92 -5.70 10.79
C LEU A 242 9.79 -5.30 9.60
N ALA A 243 9.91 -4.01 9.32
CA ALA A 243 10.98 -3.46 8.48
C ALA A 243 12.10 -2.86 9.35
N GLU A 244 13.29 -3.40 9.19
CA GLU A 244 14.51 -2.86 9.81
C GLU A 244 15.72 -3.31 8.99
N TYR A 245 16.34 -2.40 8.24
CA TYR A 245 17.41 -2.70 7.29
C TYR A 245 18.77 -2.81 7.98
N ARG A 246 18.99 -3.98 8.56
CA ARG A 246 20.20 -4.31 9.33
C ARG A 246 20.58 -5.78 9.15
N SER A 247 21.75 -6.15 9.63
CA SER A 247 22.16 -7.56 9.71
C SER A 247 21.45 -8.33 10.83
N VAL A 248 21.03 -7.63 11.89
CA VAL A 248 20.29 -8.19 13.05
C VAL A 248 19.29 -7.14 13.52
N PRO A 249 18.01 -7.48 13.69
CA PRO A 249 17.02 -6.54 14.17
C PRO A 249 17.32 -6.08 15.61
N LEU A 250 17.07 -4.81 15.88
CA LEU A 250 17.14 -4.23 17.23
C LEU A 250 15.76 -4.03 17.86
N TYR A 251 14.68 -4.28 17.10
CA TYR A 251 13.33 -4.25 17.63
C TYR A 251 13.15 -5.27 18.73
N GLN A 252 12.61 -4.86 19.88
CA GLN A 252 12.45 -5.71 21.06
C GLN A 252 11.04 -6.30 21.20
N GLY A 253 10.10 -5.88 20.34
CA GLY A 253 8.74 -6.42 20.31
C GLY A 253 8.66 -7.74 19.54
N TYR A 254 7.47 -8.33 19.53
CA TYR A 254 7.19 -9.54 18.77
C TYR A 254 7.09 -9.27 17.27
N TYR A 255 7.66 -10.13 16.45
CA TYR A 255 7.48 -10.15 14.99
C TYR A 255 7.62 -11.58 14.45
N GLN A 256 6.93 -11.85 13.35
CA GLN A 256 6.94 -13.16 12.67
C GLN A 256 7.64 -13.09 11.31
N MET A 257 7.75 -11.89 10.77
CA MET A 257 8.44 -11.64 9.50
C MET A 257 9.31 -10.39 9.63
N TRP A 258 10.40 -10.39 8.92
CA TRP A 258 11.38 -9.31 8.93
C TRP A 258 11.84 -9.00 7.52
N GLN A 259 11.58 -7.78 7.04
CA GLN A 259 12.14 -7.19 5.85
C GLN A 259 13.48 -6.55 6.23
N TYR A 260 14.58 -7.08 5.69
CA TYR A 260 15.91 -6.72 6.14
C TYR A 260 16.71 -5.87 5.14
N THR A 261 16.21 -5.67 3.93
CA THR A 261 16.78 -4.79 2.91
C THR A 261 15.78 -4.50 1.81
N SER A 262 15.84 -3.29 1.24
CA SER A 262 15.15 -2.87 0.02
C SER A 262 16.06 -2.93 -1.23
N LYS A 263 17.31 -3.35 -1.08
CA LYS A 263 18.32 -3.38 -2.15
C LYS A 263 18.75 -4.79 -2.54
N GLY A 264 17.91 -5.78 -2.28
CA GLY A 264 18.17 -7.16 -2.67
C GLY A 264 18.26 -7.35 -4.18
N LYS A 265 18.92 -8.44 -4.58
CA LYS A 265 19.02 -8.87 -5.98
C LYS A 265 18.62 -10.33 -6.06
N ILE A 266 17.63 -10.62 -6.87
CA ILE A 266 17.12 -11.97 -7.14
C ILE A 266 17.08 -12.17 -8.65
N ASN A 267 17.63 -13.28 -9.13
CA ASN A 267 17.55 -13.61 -10.54
C ASN A 267 16.07 -13.80 -10.94
N GLY A 268 15.68 -13.20 -12.04
CA GLY A 268 14.28 -13.15 -12.47
C GLY A 268 13.60 -11.82 -12.20
N ILE A 269 14.21 -10.93 -11.39
CA ILE A 269 13.72 -9.58 -11.13
C ILE A 269 14.73 -8.57 -11.65
N ASN A 270 14.25 -7.57 -12.38
CA ASN A 270 15.09 -6.49 -12.88
C ASN A 270 15.10 -5.33 -11.87
N GLY A 271 16.28 -4.99 -11.36
CA GLY A 271 16.43 -3.94 -10.36
C GLY A 271 16.54 -4.46 -8.92
N ASN A 272 16.12 -3.65 -7.97
CA ASN A 272 16.10 -3.99 -6.55
C ASN A 272 14.78 -4.70 -6.19
N VAL A 273 14.85 -5.51 -5.14
CA VAL A 273 13.69 -6.15 -4.54
C VAL A 273 13.88 -6.25 -3.04
N ASP A 274 12.81 -6.12 -2.30
CA ASP A 274 12.78 -6.26 -0.85
C ASP A 274 12.95 -7.73 -0.46
N LEU A 275 13.88 -7.98 0.47
CA LEU A 275 14.17 -9.33 0.96
C LEU A 275 13.67 -9.50 2.39
N ASN A 276 13.04 -10.65 2.61
CA ASN A 276 12.34 -10.98 3.83
C ASN A 276 12.77 -12.32 4.40
N VAL A 277 12.68 -12.44 5.72
CA VAL A 277 12.75 -13.71 6.43
C VAL A 277 11.45 -13.92 7.21
N SER A 278 10.85 -15.10 7.04
CA SER A 278 9.70 -15.53 7.82
C SER A 278 10.13 -16.55 8.87
N TYR A 279 9.71 -16.33 10.12
CA TYR A 279 9.88 -17.22 11.26
C TYR A 279 8.60 -18.00 11.58
N ARG A 280 7.61 -17.93 10.70
CA ARG A 280 6.33 -18.65 10.84
C ARG A 280 6.58 -20.14 10.71
N LYS A 281 5.90 -20.92 11.55
CA LYS A 281 5.98 -22.39 11.58
C LYS A 281 4.91 -23.01 10.72
#